data_469206460686a43dd7af32b3149eed15
#
_entry.id   469206460686a43dd7af32b3149eed15
#
_cell.length_a   1.000
_cell.length_b   1.000
_cell.length_c   1.000
_cell.angle_alpha   90.00
_cell.angle_beta   90.00
_cell.angle_gamma   90.00
#
_symmetry.space_group_name_H-M   'P 1'
#
loop_
_entity.id
_entity.type
_entity.pdbx_description
1 polymer ?
#
loop_
_entity_poly.entity_id
_entity_poly.type
_entity_poly.pdbx_seq_one_letter_code
_entity_poly.pdbx_strand_id
1 'polypeptide(L)'
;DVAKAFAWMHSNIADKDGNPNQIFIAGGSAGGHLTALLGTDDSFIKEHGLKISAIRGAIPISGLMDVSRVGRERRKGIWGDDPKIHRAASPLYHASKDAPPILLLHAEHDTADRRKQNQEMYDTLKKAGHPNVTIHELKNRTHNDIRPNLVGRNDPGGRLILAFLKKHSAHKGSLPKKQK
;
A
#
# COMPACT_ATOMS: atom_id res chain seq x y z
N ASP A 1 12.62 7.21 -3.50
CA ASP A 1 11.78 8.32 -3.99
C ASP A 1 10.41 8.38 -3.31
N VAL A 2 9.63 7.28 -3.25
CA VAL A 2 8.27 7.27 -2.64
C VAL A 2 8.33 7.61 -1.15
N ALA A 3 9.28 7.05 -0.40
CA ALA A 3 9.49 7.37 1.01
C ALA A 3 9.86 8.84 1.22
N LYS A 4 10.72 9.40 0.35
CA LYS A 4 11.07 10.83 0.36
C LYS A 4 9.85 11.72 0.10
N ALA A 5 9.00 11.34 -0.87
CA ALA A 5 7.75 12.07 -1.14
C ALA A 5 6.78 12.01 0.04
N PHE A 6 6.65 10.84 0.69
CA PHE A 6 5.86 10.68 1.91
C PHE A 6 6.39 11.56 3.05
N ALA A 7 7.71 11.55 3.29
CA ALA A 7 8.34 12.34 4.35
C ALA A 7 8.15 13.83 4.10
N TRP A 8 8.30 14.28 2.84
CA TRP A 8 8.01 15.66 2.47
C TRP A 8 6.55 16.03 2.75
N MET A 9 5.60 15.17 2.33
CA MET A 9 4.18 15.36 2.60
C MET A 9 3.92 15.47 4.11
N HIS A 10 4.47 14.54 4.89
CA HIS A 10 4.31 14.52 6.35
C HIS A 10 4.80 15.83 7.00
N SER A 11 5.93 16.37 6.52
CA SER A 11 6.52 17.61 7.08
C SER A 11 5.82 18.89 6.65
N ASN A 12 5.14 18.90 5.48
CA ASN A 12 4.64 20.14 4.88
C ASN A 12 3.11 20.23 4.79
N ILE A 13 2.38 19.11 4.98
CA ILE A 13 0.94 19.10 4.73
C ILE A 13 0.14 19.99 5.73
N ALA A 14 0.67 20.24 6.92
CA ALA A 14 0.04 21.10 7.90
C ALA A 14 -0.07 22.55 7.41
N ASP A 15 0.89 23.02 6.63
CA ASP A 15 0.88 24.35 6.02
C ASP A 15 -0.15 24.49 4.89
N LYS A 16 -0.73 23.36 4.46
CA LYS A 16 -1.79 23.26 3.46
C LYS A 16 -3.12 22.82 4.08
N ASP A 17 -3.32 23.09 5.37
CA ASP A 17 -4.51 22.71 6.14
C ASP A 17 -4.79 21.19 6.20
N GLY A 18 -3.78 20.36 5.86
CA GLY A 18 -3.84 18.92 6.01
C GLY A 18 -3.37 18.44 7.39
N ASN A 19 -3.63 17.18 7.68
CA ASN A 19 -3.22 16.57 8.95
C ASN A 19 -2.10 15.54 8.71
N PRO A 20 -0.86 15.75 9.19
CA PRO A 20 0.24 14.81 9.00
C PRO A 20 -0.01 13.43 9.63
N ASN A 21 -0.90 13.35 10.63
CA ASN A 21 -1.30 12.07 11.24
C ASN A 21 -2.42 11.33 10.47
N GLN A 22 -2.83 11.83 9.31
CA GLN A 22 -3.92 11.28 8.49
C GLN A 22 -3.49 11.02 7.04
N ILE A 23 -2.23 10.66 6.82
CA ILE A 23 -1.69 10.39 5.48
C ILE A 23 -1.86 8.91 5.16
N PHE A 24 -2.63 8.64 4.12
CA PHE A 24 -2.80 7.30 3.54
C PHE A 24 -1.98 7.21 2.24
N ILE A 25 -1.50 6.02 1.93
CA ILE A 25 -0.81 5.74 0.68
C ILE A 25 -1.63 4.78 -0.17
N ALA A 26 -1.72 5.05 -1.48
CA ALA A 26 -2.42 4.20 -2.41
C ALA A 26 -1.69 4.15 -3.76
N GLY A 27 -1.78 3.02 -4.44
CA GLY A 27 -1.18 2.89 -5.76
C GLY A 27 -1.62 1.62 -6.47
N GLY A 28 -1.61 1.66 -7.82
CA GLY A 28 -2.00 0.52 -8.63
C GLY A 28 -0.85 -0.07 -9.44
N SER A 29 -0.85 -1.39 -9.65
CA SER A 29 0.16 -2.11 -10.43
C SER A 29 1.57 -1.93 -9.82
N ALA A 30 2.51 -1.31 -10.53
CA ALA A 30 3.82 -0.94 -9.98
C ALA A 30 3.70 -0.01 -8.77
N GLY A 31 2.76 0.94 -8.79
CA GLY A 31 2.44 1.78 -7.63
C GLY A 31 1.85 0.97 -6.47
N GLY A 32 1.10 -0.10 -6.74
CA GLY A 32 0.60 -1.04 -5.74
C GLY A 32 1.73 -1.82 -5.07
N HIS A 33 2.75 -2.21 -5.82
CA HIS A 33 3.99 -2.78 -5.29
C HIS A 33 4.70 -1.78 -4.36
N LEU A 34 4.93 -0.54 -4.82
CA LEU A 34 5.58 0.49 -4.03
C LEU A 34 4.80 0.85 -2.75
N THR A 35 3.46 0.89 -2.86
CA THR A 35 2.57 1.11 -1.70
C THR A 35 2.69 -0.03 -0.68
N ALA A 36 2.68 -1.28 -1.14
CA ALA A 36 2.83 -2.44 -0.26
C ALA A 36 4.22 -2.46 0.39
N LEU A 37 5.28 -2.23 -0.38
CA LEU A 37 6.64 -2.24 0.12
C LEU A 37 6.86 -1.14 1.16
N LEU A 38 6.46 0.10 0.88
CA LEU A 38 6.57 1.21 1.83
C LEU A 38 5.74 0.97 3.10
N GLY A 39 4.59 0.28 2.97
CA GLY A 39 3.71 -0.06 4.09
C GLY A 39 4.18 -1.25 4.92
N THR A 40 5.19 -2.01 4.48
CA THR A 40 5.65 -3.20 5.20
C THR A 40 7.12 -3.19 5.58
N ASP A 41 7.97 -2.53 4.80
CA ASP A 41 9.38 -2.34 5.12
C ASP A 41 9.60 -0.95 5.72
N ASP A 42 9.81 -0.90 7.02
CA ASP A 42 9.98 0.34 7.76
C ASP A 42 11.35 1.01 7.54
N SER A 43 12.32 0.31 6.95
CA SER A 43 13.66 0.84 6.68
C SER A 43 13.59 2.10 5.82
N PHE A 44 12.73 2.10 4.78
CA PHE A 44 12.58 3.25 3.87
C PHE A 44 12.08 4.52 4.56
N ILE A 45 11.20 4.37 5.54
CA ILE A 45 10.63 5.53 6.27
C ILE A 45 11.57 5.96 7.40
N LYS A 46 12.28 5.03 8.02
CA LYS A 46 13.30 5.31 9.05
C LYS A 46 14.45 6.14 8.53
N GLU A 47 14.85 5.99 7.27
CA GLU A 47 15.85 6.85 6.61
C GLU A 47 15.47 8.34 6.63
N HIS A 48 14.19 8.63 6.79
CA HIS A 48 13.67 9.99 6.88
C HIS A 48 13.25 10.41 8.31
N GLY A 49 13.70 9.66 9.33
CA GLY A 49 13.40 9.95 10.73
C GLY A 49 11.96 9.66 11.15
N LEU A 50 11.19 8.95 10.32
CA LEU A 50 9.79 8.62 10.61
C LEU A 50 9.64 7.16 11.06
N LYS A 51 8.55 6.88 11.78
CA LYS A 51 8.12 5.52 12.10
C LYS A 51 7.09 5.03 11.08
N ILE A 52 6.96 3.73 10.88
CA ILE A 52 5.96 3.16 9.97
C ILE A 52 4.53 3.54 10.37
N SER A 53 4.29 3.81 11.64
CA SER A 53 3.01 4.30 12.17
C SER A 53 2.61 5.71 11.69
N ALA A 54 3.52 6.45 11.04
CA ALA A 54 3.19 7.70 10.36
C ALA A 54 2.30 7.46 9.11
N ILE A 55 2.37 6.26 8.53
CA ILE A 55 1.44 5.84 7.48
C ILE A 55 0.14 5.42 8.14
N ARG A 56 -0.93 6.18 7.90
CA ARG A 56 -2.24 5.91 8.51
C ARG A 56 -2.94 4.69 7.94
N GLY A 57 -2.63 4.32 6.71
CA GLY A 57 -3.09 3.12 6.03
C GLY A 57 -2.54 3.01 4.62
N ALA A 58 -2.45 1.79 4.09
CA ALA A 58 -1.94 1.48 2.78
C ALA A 58 -2.99 0.75 1.93
N ILE A 59 -3.12 1.14 0.66
CA ILE A 59 -4.11 0.61 -0.28
C ILE A 59 -3.39 0.14 -1.56
N PRO A 60 -2.74 -1.02 -1.55
CA PRO A 60 -2.19 -1.63 -2.76
C PRO A 60 -3.32 -2.14 -3.67
N ILE A 61 -3.30 -1.74 -4.95
CA ILE A 61 -4.30 -2.12 -5.94
C ILE A 61 -3.62 -2.92 -7.04
N SER A 62 -3.96 -4.19 -7.20
CA SER A 62 -3.35 -5.13 -8.14
C SER A 62 -1.81 -5.09 -8.08
N GLY A 63 -1.26 -4.97 -6.88
CA GLY A 63 0.17 -4.84 -6.62
C GLY A 63 0.94 -6.14 -6.87
N LEU A 64 2.23 -6.02 -7.16
CA LEU A 64 3.18 -7.12 -7.16
C LEU A 64 3.68 -7.30 -5.71
N MET A 65 3.61 -8.52 -5.15
CA MET A 65 4.01 -8.78 -3.77
C MET A 65 5.32 -9.57 -3.67
N ASP A 66 5.69 -10.27 -4.75
CA ASP A 66 6.94 -11.02 -4.87
C ASP A 66 7.58 -10.76 -6.23
N VAL A 67 8.66 -9.98 -6.26
CA VAL A 67 9.35 -9.62 -7.50
C VAL A 67 10.08 -10.80 -8.14
N SER A 68 10.38 -11.86 -7.39
CA SER A 68 11.05 -13.04 -7.92
C SER A 68 10.22 -13.76 -8.99
N ARG A 69 8.89 -13.56 -8.99
CA ARG A 69 7.93 -14.12 -9.95
C ARG A 69 7.79 -13.31 -11.24
N VAL A 70 8.44 -12.16 -11.33
CA VAL A 70 8.47 -11.38 -12.58
C VAL A 70 9.34 -12.11 -13.60
N GLY A 71 8.92 -12.13 -14.86
CA GLY A 71 9.68 -12.75 -15.94
C GLY A 71 11.14 -12.28 -15.95
N ARG A 72 12.06 -13.22 -16.18
CA ARG A 72 13.51 -13.06 -15.95
C ARG A 72 14.08 -11.76 -16.52
N GLU A 73 13.82 -11.48 -17.80
CA GLU A 73 14.39 -10.30 -18.48
C GLU A 73 13.95 -8.98 -17.82
N ARG A 74 12.65 -8.85 -17.53
CA ARG A 74 12.12 -7.68 -16.84
C ARG A 74 12.67 -7.57 -15.42
N ARG A 75 12.74 -8.67 -14.70
CA ARG A 75 13.27 -8.70 -13.34
C ARG A 75 14.73 -8.28 -13.31
N LYS A 76 15.55 -8.83 -14.22
CA LYS A 76 16.96 -8.48 -14.36
C LYS A 76 17.15 -7.00 -14.68
N GLY A 77 16.35 -6.43 -15.57
CA GLY A 77 16.43 -5.03 -15.94
C GLY A 77 16.05 -4.05 -14.83
N ILE A 78 15.26 -4.48 -13.83
CA ILE A 78 14.79 -3.62 -12.75
C ILE A 78 15.59 -3.85 -11.45
N TRP A 79 15.80 -5.12 -11.06
CA TRP A 79 16.39 -5.51 -9.77
C TRP A 79 17.70 -6.29 -9.87
N GLY A 80 18.18 -6.57 -11.09
CA GLY A 80 19.35 -7.43 -11.30
C GLY A 80 19.01 -8.92 -11.11
N ASP A 81 20.06 -9.73 -10.89
CA ASP A 81 19.93 -11.18 -10.74
C ASP A 81 20.15 -11.67 -9.29
N ASP A 82 20.41 -10.77 -8.34
CA ASP A 82 20.67 -11.14 -6.93
C ASP A 82 19.35 -11.48 -6.20
N PRO A 83 19.18 -12.75 -5.72
CA PRO A 83 18.02 -13.16 -4.97
C PRO A 83 17.80 -12.38 -3.66
N LYS A 84 18.85 -11.82 -3.07
CA LYS A 84 18.74 -10.99 -1.85
C LYS A 84 18.03 -9.68 -2.18
N ILE A 85 18.35 -9.07 -3.32
CA ILE A 85 17.66 -7.85 -3.80
C ILE A 85 16.20 -8.17 -4.14
N HIS A 86 15.92 -9.33 -4.77
CA HIS A 86 14.55 -9.73 -5.04
C HIS A 86 13.74 -9.89 -3.76
N ARG A 87 14.33 -10.52 -2.73
CA ARG A 87 13.68 -10.66 -1.43
C ARG A 87 13.45 -9.31 -0.76
N ALA A 88 14.46 -8.44 -0.72
CA ALA A 88 14.35 -7.10 -0.15
C ALA A 88 13.31 -6.22 -0.87
N ALA A 89 13.17 -6.38 -2.19
CA ALA A 89 12.20 -5.64 -3.00
C ALA A 89 10.78 -6.25 -2.97
N SER A 90 10.55 -7.35 -2.26
CA SER A 90 9.26 -8.07 -2.26
C SER A 90 8.49 -7.80 -0.97
N PRO A 91 7.38 -7.07 -1.00
CA PRO A 91 6.54 -6.77 0.18
C PRO A 91 6.17 -7.99 1.01
N LEU A 92 5.97 -9.13 0.35
CA LEU A 92 5.58 -10.40 0.98
C LEU A 92 6.54 -10.81 2.13
N TYR A 93 7.83 -10.52 1.99
CA TYR A 93 8.85 -10.91 2.97
C TYR A 93 9.01 -9.93 4.13
N HIS A 94 8.34 -8.78 4.07
CA HIS A 94 8.32 -7.75 5.12
C HIS A 94 6.98 -7.72 5.88
N ALA A 95 6.05 -8.62 5.55
CA ALA A 95 4.75 -8.69 6.20
C ALA A 95 4.89 -8.92 7.71
N SER A 96 4.37 -8.00 8.52
CA SER A 96 4.45 -8.05 9.98
C SER A 96 3.16 -7.53 10.63
N LYS A 97 2.99 -7.80 11.92
CA LYS A 97 1.87 -7.27 12.72
C LYS A 97 1.91 -5.76 12.90
N ASP A 98 3.10 -5.15 12.75
CA ASP A 98 3.34 -3.73 13.02
C ASP A 98 3.14 -2.85 11.78
N ALA A 99 2.82 -3.45 10.62
CA ALA A 99 2.42 -2.72 9.42
C ALA A 99 1.17 -1.84 9.69
N PRO A 100 0.99 -0.70 8.99
CA PRO A 100 -0.24 0.08 9.08
C PRO A 100 -1.45 -0.74 8.61
N PRO A 101 -2.69 -0.31 8.87
CA PRO A 101 -3.87 -0.91 8.26
C PRO A 101 -3.72 -1.06 6.76
N ILE A 102 -4.06 -2.22 6.20
CA ILE A 102 -3.90 -2.52 4.77
C ILE A 102 -5.24 -2.95 4.15
N LEU A 103 -5.61 -2.31 3.04
CA LEU A 103 -6.68 -2.72 2.15
C LEU A 103 -6.09 -3.19 0.83
N LEU A 104 -6.06 -4.50 0.59
CA LEU A 104 -5.66 -5.10 -0.67
C LEU A 104 -6.85 -5.14 -1.63
N LEU A 105 -6.69 -4.56 -2.82
CA LEU A 105 -7.68 -4.66 -3.90
C LEU A 105 -7.03 -5.34 -5.12
N HIS A 106 -7.74 -6.24 -5.79
CA HIS A 106 -7.30 -6.78 -7.07
C HIS A 106 -8.49 -6.97 -8.02
N ALA A 107 -8.18 -6.98 -9.32
CA ALA A 107 -9.18 -7.22 -10.34
C ALA A 107 -9.48 -8.72 -10.48
N GLU A 108 -10.74 -9.08 -10.76
CA GLU A 108 -11.14 -10.47 -11.06
C GLU A 108 -10.38 -11.02 -12.26
N HIS A 109 -10.15 -10.18 -13.28
CA HIS A 109 -9.44 -10.56 -14.50
C HIS A 109 -7.95 -10.15 -14.50
N ASP A 110 -7.35 -9.98 -13.33
CA ASP A 110 -5.89 -9.97 -13.20
C ASP A 110 -5.32 -11.35 -13.57
N THR A 111 -4.02 -11.42 -13.89
CA THR A 111 -3.37 -12.71 -14.08
C THR A 111 -3.53 -13.58 -12.83
N ALA A 112 -3.62 -14.89 -13.01
CA ALA A 112 -3.75 -15.84 -11.90
C ALA A 112 -2.63 -15.66 -10.85
N ASP A 113 -1.38 -15.42 -11.31
CA ASP A 113 -0.27 -15.17 -10.41
C ASP A 113 -0.43 -13.87 -9.62
N ARG A 114 -0.94 -12.80 -10.23
CA ARG A 114 -1.21 -11.52 -9.54
C ARG A 114 -2.25 -11.68 -8.43
N ARG A 115 -3.36 -12.34 -8.74
CA ARG A 115 -4.39 -12.64 -7.73
C ARG A 115 -3.83 -13.49 -6.59
N LYS A 116 -3.07 -14.54 -6.93
CA LYS A 116 -2.41 -15.41 -5.97
C LYS A 116 -1.45 -14.64 -5.04
N GLN A 117 -0.61 -13.77 -5.59
CA GLN A 117 0.32 -12.96 -4.78
C GLN A 117 -0.41 -12.03 -3.80
N ASN A 118 -1.53 -11.41 -4.22
CA ASN A 118 -2.31 -10.56 -3.32
C ASN A 118 -2.99 -11.39 -2.21
N GLN A 119 -3.47 -12.59 -2.51
CA GLN A 119 -4.00 -13.51 -1.50
C GLN A 119 -2.90 -13.98 -0.53
N GLU A 120 -1.74 -14.39 -1.03
CA GLU A 120 -0.60 -14.77 -0.20
C GLU A 120 -0.13 -13.65 0.72
N MET A 121 -0.16 -12.41 0.26
CA MET A 121 0.15 -11.24 1.08
C MET A 121 -0.84 -11.08 2.24
N TYR A 122 -2.14 -11.20 1.95
CA TYR A 122 -3.18 -11.20 2.96
C TYR A 122 -2.97 -12.30 4.00
N ASP A 123 -2.76 -13.54 3.55
CA ASP A 123 -2.59 -14.70 4.42
C ASP A 123 -1.34 -14.57 5.29
N THR A 124 -0.24 -14.04 4.72
CA THR A 124 1.02 -13.82 5.45
C THR A 124 0.85 -12.75 6.53
N LEU A 125 0.18 -11.64 6.24
CA LEU A 125 -0.15 -10.62 7.23
C LEU A 125 -1.04 -11.19 8.34
N LYS A 126 -2.08 -11.97 8.00
CA LYS A 126 -2.95 -12.63 8.99
C LYS A 126 -2.15 -13.59 9.87
N LYS A 127 -1.27 -14.40 9.29
CA LYS A 127 -0.40 -15.33 10.01
C LYS A 127 0.58 -14.61 10.94
N ALA A 128 1.06 -13.43 10.54
CA ALA A 128 1.90 -12.57 11.37
C ALA A 128 1.12 -11.89 12.53
N GLY A 129 -0.20 -12.09 12.62
CA GLY A 129 -1.06 -11.48 13.66
C GLY A 129 -1.47 -10.04 13.34
N HIS A 130 -1.40 -9.61 12.08
CA HIS A 130 -1.78 -8.25 11.70
C HIS A 130 -3.29 -8.01 11.91
N PRO A 131 -3.71 -7.01 12.73
CA PRO A 131 -5.10 -6.87 13.17
C PRO A 131 -6.03 -6.26 12.10
N ASN A 132 -5.51 -5.47 11.18
CA ASN A 132 -6.29 -4.59 10.30
C ASN A 132 -5.92 -4.79 8.81
N VAL A 133 -5.96 -6.02 8.31
CA VAL A 133 -5.83 -6.33 6.88
C VAL A 133 -7.14 -6.85 6.31
N THR A 134 -7.51 -6.35 5.14
CA THR A 134 -8.63 -6.85 4.33
C THR A 134 -8.20 -7.00 2.88
N ILE A 135 -8.84 -7.92 2.16
CA ILE A 135 -8.65 -8.14 0.73
C ILE A 135 -10.00 -8.22 0.03
N HIS A 136 -10.10 -7.60 -1.15
CA HIS A 136 -11.31 -7.68 -1.98
C HIS A 136 -10.96 -7.85 -3.45
N GLU A 137 -11.62 -8.79 -4.08
CA GLU A 137 -11.64 -8.95 -5.53
C GLU A 137 -12.73 -8.07 -6.14
N LEU A 138 -12.36 -7.19 -7.05
CA LEU A 138 -13.31 -6.33 -7.77
C LEU A 138 -13.82 -7.05 -9.01
N LYS A 139 -15.08 -7.44 -8.97
CA LYS A 139 -15.78 -8.17 -10.04
C LYS A 139 -15.87 -7.35 -11.33
N ASN A 140 -15.81 -8.04 -12.45
CA ASN A 140 -15.87 -7.46 -13.80
C ASN A 140 -14.81 -6.37 -14.03
N ARG A 141 -13.61 -6.51 -13.44
CA ARG A 141 -12.48 -5.61 -13.61
C ARG A 141 -11.28 -6.37 -14.17
N THR A 142 -10.57 -5.70 -15.06
CA THR A 142 -9.25 -6.09 -15.56
C THR A 142 -8.16 -5.30 -14.85
N HIS A 143 -6.90 -5.70 -15.04
CA HIS A 143 -5.74 -4.96 -14.53
C HIS A 143 -5.71 -3.48 -14.98
N ASN A 144 -6.16 -3.22 -16.20
CA ASN A 144 -6.05 -1.90 -16.80
C ASN A 144 -7.19 -0.96 -16.40
N ASP A 145 -8.39 -1.49 -16.17
CA ASP A 145 -9.57 -0.68 -15.89
C ASP A 145 -9.92 -0.56 -14.40
N ILE A 146 -9.31 -1.38 -13.52
CA ILE A 146 -9.59 -1.31 -12.09
C ILE A 146 -9.37 0.10 -11.53
N ARG A 147 -8.29 0.78 -11.91
CA ARG A 147 -7.94 2.10 -11.37
C ARG A 147 -8.83 3.23 -11.88
N PRO A 148 -9.02 3.42 -13.19
CA PRO A 148 -9.86 4.52 -13.70
C PRO A 148 -11.31 4.41 -13.25
N ASN A 149 -11.80 3.21 -12.97
CA ASN A 149 -13.17 3.03 -12.51
C ASN A 149 -13.38 3.38 -11.02
N LEU A 150 -12.33 3.42 -10.19
CA LEU A 150 -12.45 3.74 -8.75
C LEU A 150 -13.04 5.11 -8.46
N VAL A 151 -12.93 6.06 -9.38
CA VAL A 151 -13.48 7.43 -9.25
C VAL A 151 -14.97 7.52 -9.55
N GLY A 152 -15.56 6.44 -10.07
CA GLY A 152 -17.01 6.38 -10.34
C GLY A 152 -17.82 6.49 -9.05
N ARG A 153 -18.84 7.37 -9.03
CA ARG A 153 -19.68 7.67 -7.84
C ARG A 153 -20.21 6.40 -7.15
N ASN A 154 -20.48 5.33 -7.90
CA ASN A 154 -21.07 4.08 -7.42
C ASN A 154 -20.09 2.89 -7.55
N ASP A 155 -18.81 3.12 -7.83
CA ASP A 155 -17.85 2.04 -7.98
C ASP A 155 -17.66 1.29 -6.65
N PRO A 156 -17.71 -0.06 -6.66
CA PRO A 156 -17.56 -0.86 -5.44
C PRO A 156 -16.18 -0.66 -4.79
N GLY A 157 -15.11 -0.57 -5.60
CA GLY A 157 -13.76 -0.35 -5.11
C GLY A 157 -13.59 1.04 -4.47
N GLY A 158 -14.17 2.07 -5.10
CA GLY A 158 -14.20 3.42 -4.54
C GLY A 158 -14.91 3.46 -3.19
N ARG A 159 -16.05 2.75 -3.04
CA ARG A 159 -16.77 2.64 -1.76
C ARG A 159 -15.93 1.92 -0.69
N LEU A 160 -15.22 0.85 -1.05
CA LEU A 160 -14.32 0.13 -0.13
C LEU A 160 -13.20 1.05 0.35
N ILE A 161 -12.59 1.83 -0.54
CA ILE A 161 -11.55 2.81 -0.18
C ILE A 161 -12.11 3.86 0.78
N LEU A 162 -13.26 4.47 0.47
CA LEU A 162 -13.88 5.47 1.33
C LEU A 162 -14.23 4.91 2.72
N ALA A 163 -14.75 3.69 2.77
CA ALA A 163 -15.04 3.00 4.04
C ALA A 163 -13.76 2.75 4.86
N PHE A 164 -12.68 2.32 4.19
CA PHE A 164 -11.37 2.11 4.82
C PHE A 164 -10.79 3.42 5.36
N LEU A 165 -10.78 4.48 4.57
CA LEU A 165 -10.35 5.80 5.01
C LEU A 165 -11.15 6.27 6.23
N LYS A 166 -12.49 6.19 6.19
CA LYS A 166 -13.36 6.58 7.30
C LYS A 166 -13.08 5.77 8.56
N LYS A 167 -12.91 4.45 8.43
CA LYS A 167 -12.64 3.55 9.56
C LYS A 167 -11.32 3.88 10.25
N HIS A 168 -10.29 4.24 9.47
CA HIS A 168 -8.94 4.45 9.99
C HIS A 168 -8.55 5.91 10.15
N SER A 169 -9.40 6.86 9.76
CA SER A 169 -9.22 8.28 10.13
C SER A 169 -9.44 8.47 11.63
N ALA A 170 -8.61 9.31 12.27
CA ALA A 170 -8.87 9.72 13.64
C ALA A 170 -10.14 10.57 13.70
N HIS A 171 -10.92 10.46 14.78
CA HIS A 171 -12.06 11.34 15.02
C HIS A 171 -11.60 12.81 15.05
N LYS A 172 -12.46 13.74 14.60
CA LYS A 172 -12.20 15.18 14.41
C LYS A 172 -11.69 15.94 15.66
N GLY A 173 -11.38 15.26 16.76
CA GLY A 173 -10.91 15.85 18.01
C GLY A 173 -9.39 16.06 18.15
N SER A 174 -8.56 15.62 17.17
CA SER A 174 -7.10 15.58 17.33
C SER A 174 -6.33 16.41 16.29
N LEU A 175 -6.85 17.57 15.89
CA LEU A 175 -5.99 18.53 15.17
C LEU A 175 -4.94 19.07 16.16
N PRO A 176 -3.64 18.99 15.87
CA PRO A 176 -2.64 19.67 16.68
C PRO A 176 -2.97 21.16 16.71
N LYS A 177 -3.07 21.73 17.92
CA LYS A 177 -3.21 23.18 18.07
C LYS A 177 -2.00 23.82 17.39
N LYS A 178 -2.23 24.74 16.44
CA LYS A 178 -1.17 25.57 15.87
C LYS A 178 -0.43 26.22 17.05
N GLN A 179 0.81 25.86 17.28
CA GLN A 179 1.69 26.65 18.13
C GLN A 179 1.92 27.98 17.39
N LYS A 180 1.49 29.09 18.03
CA LYS A 180 1.73 30.44 17.55
C LYS A 180 3.20 30.80 17.74
#